data_6d59985e7c35d127a1a6d34bc49288f2
#
_entry.id   6d59985e7c35d127a1a6d34bc49288f2
#
_cell.length_a   1.000
_cell.length_b   1.000
_cell.length_c   1.000
_cell.angle_alpha   90.00
_cell.angle_beta   90.00
_cell.angle_gamma   90.00
#
_symmetry.space_group_name_H-M   'P 1'
#
loop_
_entity.id
_entity.type
_entity.pdbx_description
1 polymer ?
#
loop_
_entity_poly.entity_id
_entity_poly.type
_entity_poly.pdbx_seq_one_letter_code
_entity_poly.pdbx_strand_id
1 'polypeptide(L)'
;MNLPKFLAHDVPLFNGIISDLFPGVTLPKPDYEVFYNNIREICLQRNLQATDFFIEKITQMYEMMIVRHGFMLVGDPFGGKTKVLEVLCGTLSLMNQKKLGDENKVQYKIINPKAMPMGQLYGQFDPVSHEVNFYILIICFKLRTLITYHKIIFASYKDEEILKRKH
;
A
#
# COMPACT_ATOMS: atom_id res chain seq x y z
N MET A 1 -5.89 -8.28 -12.77
CA MET A 1 -4.92 -8.42 -11.70
C MET A 1 -3.45 -8.20 -12.08
N ASN A 2 -3.02 -8.40 -13.32
CA ASN A 2 -1.62 -8.21 -13.71
C ASN A 2 -1.33 -6.85 -14.38
N LEU A 3 -2.34 -6.10 -14.78
CA LEU A 3 -2.20 -4.81 -15.45
C LEU A 3 -1.29 -3.82 -14.68
N PRO A 4 -1.39 -3.68 -13.35
CA PRO A 4 -0.54 -2.77 -12.58
C PRO A 4 0.95 -3.17 -12.56
N LYS A 5 1.29 -4.37 -13.06
CA LYS A 5 2.68 -4.85 -13.12
C LYS A 5 3.41 -4.41 -14.39
N PHE A 6 2.67 -3.98 -15.42
CA PHE A 6 3.24 -3.55 -16.70
C PHE A 6 3.74 -2.10 -16.64
N LEU A 7 4.70 -1.80 -17.47
CA LEU A 7 5.13 -0.42 -17.69
C LEU A 7 4.06 0.34 -18.48
N ALA A 8 3.98 1.64 -18.28
CA ALA A 8 2.93 2.46 -18.89
C ALA A 8 2.91 2.36 -20.42
N HIS A 9 4.07 2.18 -21.07
CA HIS A 9 4.19 2.05 -22.52
C HIS A 9 3.79 0.67 -23.04
N ASP A 10 3.77 -0.37 -22.20
CA ASP A 10 3.36 -1.73 -22.57
C ASP A 10 1.84 -1.94 -22.50
N VAL A 11 1.14 -1.08 -21.75
CA VAL A 11 -0.32 -1.19 -21.55
C VAL A 11 -1.10 -1.13 -22.86
N PRO A 12 -0.80 -0.22 -23.83
CA PRO A 12 -1.50 -0.19 -25.12
C PRO A 12 -1.29 -1.49 -25.91
N LEU A 13 -0.07 -2.02 -25.94
CA LEU A 13 0.25 -3.28 -26.60
C LEU A 13 -0.50 -4.45 -25.96
N PHE A 14 -0.52 -4.52 -24.63
CA PHE A 14 -1.25 -5.54 -23.90
C PHE A 14 -2.76 -5.49 -24.19
N ASN A 15 -3.34 -4.30 -24.22
CA ASN A 15 -4.76 -4.12 -24.55
C ASN A 15 -5.05 -4.53 -26.01
N GLY A 16 -4.15 -4.26 -26.95
CA GLY A 16 -4.24 -4.73 -28.32
C GLY A 16 -4.27 -6.26 -28.40
N ILE A 17 -3.33 -6.93 -27.72
CA ILE A 17 -3.29 -8.40 -27.67
C ILE A 17 -4.58 -8.98 -27.07
N ILE A 18 -5.11 -8.38 -26.00
CA ILE A 18 -6.38 -8.83 -25.41
C ILE A 18 -7.54 -8.67 -26.39
N SER A 19 -7.61 -7.53 -27.10
CA SER A 19 -8.62 -7.26 -28.11
C SER A 19 -8.60 -8.27 -29.27
N ASP A 20 -7.39 -8.69 -29.67
CA ASP A 20 -7.20 -9.65 -30.77
C ASP A 20 -7.56 -11.09 -30.32
N LEU A 21 -7.20 -11.45 -29.09
CA LEU A 21 -7.48 -12.78 -28.55
C LEU A 21 -8.97 -12.98 -28.19
N PHE A 22 -9.63 -11.91 -27.78
CA PHE A 22 -11.01 -11.94 -27.31
C PHE A 22 -11.87 -10.89 -28.04
N PRO A 23 -12.11 -11.05 -29.33
CA PRO A 23 -12.90 -10.09 -30.11
C PRO A 23 -14.32 -9.98 -29.57
N GLY A 24 -14.78 -8.75 -29.33
CA GLY A 24 -16.14 -8.46 -28.86
C GLY A 24 -16.34 -8.60 -27.34
N VAL A 25 -15.29 -8.94 -26.58
CA VAL A 25 -15.38 -8.97 -25.10
C VAL A 25 -14.95 -7.62 -24.55
N THR A 26 -15.88 -6.92 -23.89
CA THR A 26 -15.57 -5.71 -23.13
C THR A 26 -15.21 -6.10 -21.69
N LEU A 27 -13.98 -5.75 -21.28
CA LEU A 27 -13.56 -5.97 -19.90
C LEU A 27 -14.34 -5.06 -18.95
N PRO A 28 -14.88 -5.59 -17.84
CA PRO A 28 -15.54 -4.76 -16.84
C PRO A 28 -14.51 -3.78 -16.25
N LYS A 29 -14.83 -2.50 -16.26
CA LYS A 29 -14.03 -1.49 -15.58
C LYS A 29 -14.29 -1.60 -14.08
N PRO A 30 -13.24 -1.62 -13.24
CA PRO A 30 -13.45 -1.60 -11.79
C PRO A 30 -14.17 -0.29 -11.40
N ASP A 31 -15.19 -0.41 -10.58
CA ASP A 31 -15.90 0.76 -10.06
C ASP A 31 -15.14 1.29 -8.84
N TYR A 32 -14.46 2.40 -9.02
CA TYR A 32 -13.75 3.13 -7.97
C TYR A 32 -14.48 4.41 -7.53
N GLU A 33 -15.75 4.60 -7.89
CA GLU A 33 -16.44 5.85 -7.58
C GLU A 33 -16.50 6.13 -6.07
N VAL A 34 -16.85 5.12 -5.29
CA VAL A 34 -16.86 5.21 -3.83
C VAL A 34 -15.46 5.53 -3.28
N PHE A 35 -14.42 4.91 -3.83
CA PHE A 35 -13.04 5.15 -3.45
C PHE A 35 -12.60 6.58 -3.74
N TYR A 36 -12.90 7.09 -4.95
CA TYR A 36 -12.58 8.47 -5.34
C TYR A 36 -13.28 9.52 -4.48
N ASN A 37 -14.54 9.30 -4.12
CA ASN A 37 -15.28 10.22 -3.25
C ASN A 37 -14.66 10.30 -1.85
N ASN A 38 -14.24 9.16 -1.29
CA ASN A 38 -13.55 9.13 0.00
C ASN A 38 -12.14 9.74 -0.09
N ILE A 39 -11.42 9.60 -1.21
CA ILE A 39 -10.13 10.30 -1.43
C ILE A 39 -10.33 11.81 -1.39
N ARG A 40 -11.34 12.34 -2.12
CA ARG A 40 -11.64 13.78 -2.13
C ARG A 40 -11.98 14.29 -0.73
N GLU A 41 -12.76 13.54 0.04
CA GLU A 41 -13.10 13.88 1.42
C GLU A 41 -11.85 13.99 2.31
N ILE A 42 -10.96 13.01 2.25
CA ILE A 42 -9.69 13.02 3.01
C ILE A 42 -8.76 14.14 2.54
N CYS A 43 -8.70 14.41 1.23
CA CYS A 43 -7.93 15.54 0.71
C CYS A 43 -8.42 16.87 1.28
N LEU A 44 -9.73 17.09 1.35
CA LEU A 44 -10.32 18.27 1.97
C LEU A 44 -9.99 18.37 3.45
N GLN A 45 -10.12 17.28 4.21
CA GLN A 45 -9.77 17.24 5.64
C GLN A 45 -8.30 17.56 5.91
N ARG A 46 -7.41 17.29 4.96
CA ARG A 46 -5.96 17.50 5.07
C ARG A 46 -5.46 18.76 4.36
N ASN A 47 -6.36 19.60 3.87
CA ASN A 47 -6.03 20.79 3.07
C ASN A 47 -5.14 20.47 1.85
N LEU A 48 -5.45 19.39 1.15
CA LEU A 48 -4.77 18.99 -0.06
C LEU A 48 -5.70 19.18 -1.27
N GLN A 49 -5.13 19.53 -2.41
CA GLN A 49 -5.87 19.60 -3.67
C GLN A 49 -5.99 18.18 -4.25
N ALA A 50 -7.22 17.73 -4.49
CA ALA A 50 -7.52 16.47 -5.14
C ALA A 50 -7.46 16.61 -6.66
N THR A 51 -6.25 16.78 -7.23
CA THR A 51 -6.05 16.78 -8.68
C THR A 51 -6.23 15.39 -9.26
N ASP A 52 -6.68 15.27 -10.50
CA ASP A 52 -6.87 13.96 -11.16
C ASP A 52 -5.58 13.15 -11.18
N PHE A 53 -4.44 13.78 -11.44
CA PHE A 53 -3.13 13.14 -11.36
C PHE A 53 -2.82 12.58 -9.96
N PHE A 54 -3.16 13.32 -8.91
CA PHE A 54 -2.93 12.88 -7.52
C PHE A 54 -3.82 11.68 -7.17
N ILE A 55 -5.10 11.72 -7.59
CA ILE A 55 -6.05 10.61 -7.40
C ILE A 55 -5.58 9.37 -8.15
N GLU A 56 -5.11 9.53 -9.41
CA GLU A 56 -4.54 8.43 -10.20
C GLU A 56 -3.35 7.79 -9.49
N LYS A 57 -2.43 8.58 -8.91
CA LYS A 57 -1.28 8.04 -8.17
C LYS A 57 -1.68 7.29 -6.90
N ILE A 58 -2.72 7.74 -6.21
CA ILE A 58 -3.27 7.02 -5.05
C ILE A 58 -3.87 5.68 -5.49
N THR A 59 -4.60 5.67 -6.61
CA THR A 59 -5.21 4.45 -7.17
C THR A 59 -4.15 3.45 -7.61
N GLN A 60 -3.13 3.90 -8.36
CA GLN A 60 -1.99 3.07 -8.75
C GLN A 60 -1.27 2.47 -7.52
N MET A 61 -1.11 3.25 -6.47
CA MET A 61 -0.51 2.78 -5.22
C MET A 61 -1.38 1.73 -4.53
N TYR A 62 -2.70 1.92 -4.50
CA TYR A 62 -3.65 0.95 -3.97
C TYR A 62 -3.60 -0.37 -4.74
N GLU A 63 -3.65 -0.32 -6.08
CA GLU A 63 -3.55 -1.50 -6.93
C GLU A 63 -2.23 -2.25 -6.75
N MET A 64 -1.11 -1.52 -6.62
CA MET A 64 0.19 -2.13 -6.33
C MET A 64 0.22 -2.80 -4.96
N MET A 65 -0.41 -2.21 -3.95
CA MET A 65 -0.49 -2.78 -2.60
C MET A 65 -1.26 -4.11 -2.58
N ILE A 66 -2.31 -4.24 -3.39
CA ILE A 66 -3.08 -5.49 -3.51
C ILE A 66 -2.26 -6.59 -4.19
N VAL A 67 -1.46 -6.24 -5.20
CA VAL A 67 -0.79 -7.22 -6.08
C VAL A 67 0.60 -7.59 -5.59
N ARG A 68 1.28 -6.72 -4.85
CA ARG A 68 2.66 -6.92 -4.40
C ARG A 68 2.78 -6.85 -2.89
N HIS A 69 3.65 -7.69 -2.32
CA HIS A 69 3.98 -7.67 -0.89
C HIS A 69 4.82 -6.45 -0.48
N GLY A 70 5.57 -5.88 -1.42
CA GLY A 70 6.37 -4.69 -1.21
C GLY A 70 6.64 -4.00 -2.54
N PHE A 71 6.74 -2.68 -2.52
CA PHE A 71 7.10 -1.87 -3.67
C PHE A 71 7.81 -0.59 -3.23
N MET A 72 8.49 0.04 -4.18
CA MET A 72 9.19 1.30 -3.97
C MET A 72 8.41 2.44 -4.60
N LEU A 73 8.26 3.54 -3.85
CA LEU A 73 7.73 4.79 -4.35
C LEU A 73 8.88 5.77 -4.53
N VAL A 74 9.29 5.98 -5.78
CA VAL A 74 10.44 6.80 -6.17
C VAL A 74 9.95 8.08 -6.86
N GLY A 75 10.63 9.18 -6.61
CA GLY A 75 10.36 10.48 -7.23
C GLY A 75 11.14 11.59 -6.55
N ASP A 76 11.10 12.78 -7.11
CA ASP A 76 11.83 13.94 -6.62
C ASP A 76 11.41 14.37 -5.20
N PRO A 77 12.29 15.06 -4.48
CA PRO A 77 11.90 15.72 -3.23
C PRO A 77 10.66 16.61 -3.46
N PHE A 78 9.78 16.67 -2.47
CA PHE A 78 8.50 17.39 -2.51
C PHE A 78 7.46 16.88 -3.54
N GLY A 79 7.73 15.80 -4.29
CA GLY A 79 6.79 15.19 -5.24
C GLY A 79 5.55 14.52 -4.61
N GLY A 80 5.22 14.80 -3.37
CA GLY A 80 3.97 14.34 -2.73
C GLY A 80 3.94 12.87 -2.30
N LYS A 81 5.04 12.11 -2.41
CA LYS A 81 5.10 10.66 -2.11
C LYS A 81 4.50 10.28 -0.75
N THR A 82 4.91 10.99 0.30
CA THR A 82 4.39 10.76 1.65
C THR A 82 2.90 11.10 1.75
N LYS A 83 2.45 12.15 1.04
CA LYS A 83 1.05 12.57 1.03
C LYS A 83 0.14 11.57 0.33
N VAL A 84 0.58 10.99 -0.78
CA VAL A 84 -0.14 9.90 -1.46
C VAL A 84 -0.42 8.75 -0.48
N LEU A 85 0.59 8.33 0.28
CA LEU A 85 0.41 7.27 1.26
C LEU A 85 -0.50 7.68 2.42
N GLU A 86 -0.30 8.87 2.99
CA GLU A 86 -1.11 9.36 4.10
C GLU A 86 -2.59 9.45 3.71
N VAL A 87 -2.88 9.91 2.49
CA VAL A 87 -4.25 9.99 1.97
C VAL A 87 -4.80 8.59 1.73
N LEU A 88 -4.03 7.69 1.13
CA LEU A 88 -4.46 6.30 0.93
C LEU A 88 -4.83 5.64 2.25
N CYS A 89 -3.96 5.71 3.26
CA CYS A 89 -4.24 5.14 4.58
C CYS A 89 -5.46 5.77 5.25
N GLY A 90 -5.63 7.09 5.10
CA GLY A 90 -6.82 7.80 5.58
C GLY A 90 -8.09 7.33 4.88
N THR A 91 -8.05 7.20 3.56
CA THR A 91 -9.18 6.75 2.73
C THR A 91 -9.64 5.35 3.12
N LEU A 92 -8.72 4.39 3.20
CA LEU A 92 -9.04 3.01 3.59
C LEU A 92 -9.59 2.94 5.01
N SER A 93 -9.04 3.72 5.94
CA SER A 93 -9.55 3.80 7.31
C SER A 93 -10.95 4.42 7.38
N LEU A 94 -11.23 5.43 6.54
CA LEU A 94 -12.55 6.04 6.44
C LEU A 94 -13.57 5.08 5.83
N MET A 95 -13.19 4.33 4.80
CA MET A 95 -14.06 3.29 4.19
C MET A 95 -14.39 2.21 5.21
N ASN A 96 -13.43 1.77 6.01
CA ASN A 96 -13.69 0.82 7.11
C ASN A 96 -14.66 1.40 8.16
N GLN A 97 -14.50 2.66 8.55
CA GLN A 97 -15.41 3.32 9.49
C GLN A 97 -16.83 3.42 8.95
N LYS A 98 -16.97 3.75 7.66
CA LYS A 98 -18.26 3.83 6.96
C LYS A 98 -18.83 2.45 6.59
N LYS A 99 -18.09 1.35 6.84
CA LYS A 99 -18.43 -0.02 6.43
C LYS A 99 -18.70 -0.14 4.92
N LEU A 100 -17.94 0.59 4.13
CA LEU A 100 -18.00 0.57 2.67
C LEU A 100 -16.98 -0.44 2.14
N GLY A 101 -17.45 -1.65 1.80
CA GLY A 101 -16.58 -2.75 1.34
C GLY A 101 -15.89 -3.54 2.46
N ASP A 102 -15.04 -4.48 2.07
CA ASP A 102 -14.30 -5.39 2.98
C ASP A 102 -12.96 -4.81 3.45
N GLU A 103 -12.82 -3.48 3.41
CA GLU A 103 -11.56 -2.83 3.76
C GLU A 103 -11.31 -2.87 5.28
N ASN A 104 -10.10 -3.28 5.66
CA ASN A 104 -9.69 -3.32 7.05
C ASN A 104 -9.13 -1.98 7.52
N LYS A 105 -9.14 -1.74 8.83
CA LYS A 105 -8.50 -0.58 9.42
C LYS A 105 -7.00 -0.59 9.14
N VAL A 106 -6.51 0.40 8.43
CA VAL A 106 -5.11 0.54 8.06
C VAL A 106 -4.35 1.30 9.14
N GLN A 107 -3.24 0.71 9.58
CA GLN A 107 -2.25 1.36 10.42
C GLN A 107 -0.93 1.43 9.65
N TYR A 108 -0.30 2.59 9.61
CA TYR A 108 1.01 2.74 9.00
C TYR A 108 2.05 3.17 10.05
N LYS A 109 3.26 2.64 9.90
CA LYS A 109 4.42 3.01 10.72
C LYS A 109 5.54 3.47 9.79
N ILE A 110 6.26 4.49 10.20
CA ILE A 110 7.39 5.04 9.45
C ILE A 110 8.67 4.56 10.14
N ILE A 111 9.54 3.90 9.39
CA ILE A 111 10.84 3.44 9.88
C ILE A 111 11.91 4.04 8.98
N ASN A 112 12.93 4.62 9.61
CA ASN A 112 14.14 5.07 8.92
C ASN A 112 15.27 4.08 9.22
N PRO A 113 15.65 3.20 8.27
CA PRO A 113 16.70 2.20 8.51
C PRO A 113 18.06 2.79 8.85
N LYS A 114 18.35 4.01 8.36
CA LYS A 114 19.63 4.69 8.65
C LYS A 114 19.71 5.24 10.07
N ALA A 115 18.58 5.43 10.74
CA ALA A 115 18.53 5.95 12.11
C ALA A 115 18.51 4.85 13.17
N MET A 116 18.58 3.58 12.77
CA MET A 116 18.46 2.43 13.67
C MET A 116 19.70 1.54 13.57
N PRO A 117 20.23 1.04 14.70
CA PRO A 117 21.30 0.05 14.68
C PRO A 117 20.79 -1.29 14.11
N MET A 118 21.72 -2.07 13.55
CA MET A 118 21.43 -3.32 12.87
C MET A 118 20.69 -4.32 13.76
N GLY A 119 21.04 -4.39 15.06
CA GLY A 119 20.37 -5.25 16.02
C GLY A 119 18.90 -4.92 16.24
N GLN A 120 18.52 -3.64 16.19
CA GLN A 120 17.12 -3.23 16.26
C GLN A 120 16.36 -3.49 14.95
N LEU A 121 17.03 -3.46 13.82
CA LEU A 121 16.41 -3.65 12.52
C LEU A 121 16.17 -5.14 12.22
N TYR A 122 17.18 -5.98 12.43
CA TYR A 122 17.16 -7.40 12.08
C TYR A 122 16.98 -8.34 13.27
N GLY A 123 17.07 -7.83 14.48
CA GLY A 123 17.11 -8.61 15.70
C GLY A 123 18.55 -8.87 16.15
N GLN A 124 18.71 -9.12 17.42
CA GLN A 124 19.99 -9.42 18.05
C GLN A 124 19.81 -10.57 19.01
N PHE A 125 20.77 -11.50 18.98
CA PHE A 125 20.88 -12.57 19.97
C PHE A 125 21.43 -11.98 21.28
N ASP A 126 20.74 -12.20 22.37
CA ASP A 126 21.20 -11.85 23.70
C ASP A 126 22.01 -13.03 24.27
N PRO A 127 23.33 -12.88 24.49
CA PRO A 127 24.17 -13.97 25.00
C PRO A 127 23.86 -14.33 26.46
N VAL A 128 23.15 -13.47 27.20
CA VAL A 128 22.83 -13.69 28.60
C VAL A 128 21.50 -14.42 28.76
N SER A 129 20.45 -13.97 28.05
CA SER A 129 19.12 -14.57 28.13
C SER A 129 18.94 -15.74 27.17
N HIS A 130 19.85 -15.95 26.22
CA HIS A 130 19.72 -16.90 25.10
C HIS A 130 18.47 -16.71 24.25
N GLU A 131 17.86 -15.52 24.32
CA GLU A 131 16.68 -15.17 23.54
C GLU A 131 17.06 -14.32 22.34
N VAL A 132 16.34 -14.52 21.23
CA VAL A 132 16.41 -13.66 20.07
C VAL A 132 15.38 -12.57 20.22
N ASN A 133 15.82 -11.35 20.48
CA ASN A 133 14.94 -10.19 20.47
C ASN A 133 14.50 -9.91 19.03
N PHE A 134 13.26 -10.29 18.70
CA PHE A 134 12.66 -10.05 17.40
C PHE A 134 12.26 -8.59 17.28
N TYR A 135 12.93 -7.85 16.41
CA TYR A 135 12.60 -6.45 16.17
C TYR A 135 11.94 -6.22 14.81
N ILE A 136 11.63 -5.05 14.58
CA ILE A 136 10.77 -4.36 13.62
C ILE A 136 10.58 -5.08 12.27
N LEU A 137 11.64 -5.61 11.61
CA LEU A 137 11.50 -6.26 10.31
C LEU A 137 10.68 -7.57 10.36
N ILE A 138 10.81 -8.35 11.43
CA ILE A 138 10.07 -9.62 11.56
C ILE A 138 8.59 -9.35 11.84
N ILE A 139 8.29 -8.34 12.65
CA ILE A 139 6.91 -7.85 12.83
C ILE A 139 6.35 -7.38 11.49
N CYS A 140 7.17 -6.80 10.65
CA CYS A 140 6.81 -6.27 9.34
C CYS A 140 6.55 -7.34 8.31
N PHE A 141 7.31 -8.43 8.31
CA PHE A 141 7.07 -9.58 7.43
C PHE A 141 5.77 -10.34 7.78
N LYS A 142 5.31 -10.29 9.03
CA LYS A 142 4.02 -10.85 9.44
C LYS A 142 2.81 -9.99 9.03
N LEU A 143 3.05 -8.73 8.70
CA LEU A 143 2.04 -7.78 8.32
C LEU A 143 2.34 -7.39 6.87
N ARG A 144 1.41 -7.53 5.92
CA ARG A 144 1.59 -7.08 4.53
C ARG A 144 2.15 -5.66 4.52
N THR A 145 3.36 -5.49 3.97
CA THR A 145 4.18 -4.32 4.25
C THR A 145 4.53 -3.54 2.99
N LEU A 146 4.40 -2.23 3.09
CA LEU A 146 4.79 -1.27 2.07
C LEU A 146 6.16 -0.68 2.41
N ILE A 147 7.13 -0.77 1.50
CA ILE A 147 8.49 -0.25 1.69
C ILE A 147 8.75 0.93 0.76
N THR A 148 9.10 2.09 1.28
CA THR A 148 9.61 3.22 0.49
C THR A 148 11.09 3.49 0.77
N TYR A 149 11.83 3.93 -0.26
CA TYR A 149 13.30 3.93 -0.33
C TYR A 149 14.03 4.80 0.73
N HIS A 150 13.38 5.70 1.44
CA HIS A 150 13.97 6.48 2.54
C HIS A 150 13.23 6.34 3.86
N LYS A 151 12.06 5.75 3.84
CA LYS A 151 11.26 5.46 5.02
C LYS A 151 10.48 4.19 4.74
N ILE A 152 10.67 3.18 5.57
CA ILE A 152 9.86 1.98 5.51
C ILE A 152 8.51 2.35 6.10
N ILE A 153 7.48 2.30 5.29
CA ILE A 153 6.12 2.62 5.70
C ILE A 153 5.35 1.31 5.70
N PHE A 154 4.85 0.94 6.85
CA PHE A 154 4.06 -0.26 7.03
C PHE A 154 2.58 0.09 7.02
N ALA A 155 1.86 -0.42 6.03
CA ALA A 155 0.42 -0.53 6.13
C ALA A 155 0.12 -1.96 6.62
N SER A 156 -0.33 -2.09 7.86
CA SER A 156 -0.77 -3.37 8.41
C SER A 156 -2.21 -3.59 8.01
N TYR A 157 -2.42 -4.56 7.15
CA TYR A 157 -3.72 -5.18 6.97
C TYR A 157 -3.89 -6.18 8.12
N LYS A 158 -4.75 -5.88 9.07
CA LYS A 158 -5.01 -6.74 10.21
C LYS A 158 -6.00 -7.83 9.78
N ASP A 159 -5.49 -8.96 9.27
CA ASP A 159 -6.27 -10.20 9.25
C ASP A 159 -6.47 -10.67 10.69
N GLU A 160 -7.64 -10.45 11.25
CA GLU A 160 -8.01 -10.98 12.57
C GLU A 160 -8.03 -12.52 12.62
N GLU A 161 -8.04 -13.20 11.48
CA GLU A 161 -8.03 -14.65 11.41
C GLU A 161 -6.69 -15.31 11.80
N ILE A 162 -5.57 -14.61 11.67
CA ILE A 162 -4.25 -15.21 11.97
C ILE A 162 -4.01 -15.34 13.50
N LEU A 163 -4.68 -14.52 14.30
CA LEU A 163 -4.56 -14.58 15.76
C LEU A 163 -5.43 -15.67 16.41
N LYS A 164 -6.46 -16.18 15.74
CA LYS A 164 -7.36 -17.23 16.26
C LYS A 164 -6.83 -18.66 16.08
N ARG A 165 -5.72 -18.88 15.34
CA ARG A 165 -5.14 -20.21 15.15
C ARG A 165 -4.01 -20.59 16.10
N LYS A 166 -3.87 -19.89 17.23
CA LYS A 166 -2.88 -20.19 18.27
C LYS A 166 -3.51 -20.34 19.67
N HIS A 167 -4.66 -21.01 19.73
CA HIS A 167 -5.16 -21.63 20.96
C HIS A 167 -5.71 -23.00 20.66
#